data_95241c42acdafdfe31278fe099b3fadc
#
_entry.id   95241c42acdafdfe31278fe099b3fadc
#
_cell.length_a   1.000
_cell.length_b   1.000
_cell.length_c   1.000
_cell.angle_alpha   90.00
_cell.angle_beta   90.00
_cell.angle_gamma   90.00
#
_symmetry.space_group_name_H-M   'P 1'
#
loop_
_entity.id
_entity.type
_entity.pdbx_description
1 polymer ?
#
loop_
_entity_poly.entity_id
_entity_poly.type
_entity_poly.pdbx_seq_one_letter_code
_entity_poly.pdbx_strand_id
1 'polypeptide(L)'
;MGKHLGVAASGSAEVTQTAVDILEAGGNAFDAALGALCTASIAEPLLASLGGGGFMLALAEGSKPAVYDFFCQTPGRRRPPDETDFYPIMANFGAAEQEFHIGLGSSAVPGVVAGIFEAHRDLGRMPVAEIMAPAIELARSGVQVDAFHHYVIRILQPIMTATPESFALYESPGQPGKLISEGEMLRNPAAAGAFEALAEHGPDPVSYTHLTLPTITSGCRCRGA
;
A
#
# COMPACT_ATOMS: atom_id res chain seq x y z
N MET A 1 -16.58 20.30 26.57
CA MET A 1 -17.00 19.71 25.31
C MET A 1 -15.76 19.64 24.43
N GLY A 2 -15.26 18.43 24.17
CA GLY A 2 -14.12 18.25 23.26
C GLY A 2 -14.48 18.75 21.87
N LYS A 3 -13.56 19.43 21.22
CA LYS A 3 -13.72 19.89 19.85
C LYS A 3 -13.65 18.64 18.98
N HIS A 4 -14.73 18.24 18.33
CA HIS A 4 -14.68 17.14 17.36
C HIS A 4 -13.81 17.59 16.18
N LEU A 5 -12.69 16.90 15.97
CA LEU A 5 -11.72 17.25 14.93
C LEU A 5 -12.07 16.63 13.58
N GLY A 6 -12.90 15.59 13.56
CA GLY A 6 -13.32 14.87 12.36
C GLY A 6 -13.91 13.51 12.67
N VAL A 7 -14.12 12.73 11.61
CA VAL A 7 -14.56 11.33 11.67
C VAL A 7 -13.67 10.55 10.71
N ALA A 8 -13.19 9.39 11.15
CA ALA A 8 -12.43 8.46 10.33
C ALA A 8 -13.08 7.07 10.35
N ALA A 9 -13.06 6.38 9.21
CA ALA A 9 -13.50 4.99 9.09
C ALA A 9 -12.64 4.28 8.04
N SER A 10 -12.24 3.05 8.31
CA SER A 10 -11.42 2.22 7.43
C SER A 10 -11.71 0.73 7.60
N GLY A 11 -11.01 -0.12 6.85
CA GLY A 11 -11.15 -1.58 6.90
C GLY A 11 -10.55 -2.22 8.16
N SER A 12 -9.55 -1.59 8.80
CA SER A 12 -8.91 -2.12 10.00
C SER A 12 -8.89 -1.13 11.16
N ALA A 13 -8.72 -1.65 12.38
CA ALA A 13 -8.64 -0.85 13.59
C ALA A 13 -7.37 0.01 13.60
N GLU A 14 -6.24 -0.54 13.19
CA GLU A 14 -4.94 0.13 13.14
C GLU A 14 -4.96 1.32 12.18
N VAL A 15 -5.58 1.14 11.01
CA VAL A 15 -5.71 2.20 9.99
C VAL A 15 -6.62 3.31 10.49
N THR A 16 -7.75 2.97 11.12
CA THR A 16 -8.65 3.95 11.72
C THR A 16 -7.98 4.69 12.86
N GLN A 17 -7.25 3.98 13.75
CA GLN A 17 -6.55 4.61 14.85
C GLN A 17 -5.49 5.58 14.38
N THR A 18 -4.69 5.22 13.37
CA THR A 18 -3.72 6.13 12.74
C THR A 18 -4.38 7.44 12.28
N ALA A 19 -5.53 7.34 11.61
CA ALA A 19 -6.24 8.54 11.16
C ALA A 19 -6.70 9.43 12.33
N VAL A 20 -7.18 8.81 13.41
CA VAL A 20 -7.60 9.52 14.63
C VAL A 20 -6.41 10.20 15.29
N ASP A 21 -5.30 9.47 15.49
CA ASP A 21 -4.10 9.99 16.15
C ASP A 21 -3.51 11.19 15.39
N ILE A 22 -3.49 11.14 14.06
CA ILE A 22 -3.04 12.26 13.22
C ILE A 22 -3.96 13.47 13.37
N LEU A 23 -5.28 13.28 13.40
CA LEU A 23 -6.22 14.36 13.63
C LEU A 23 -6.05 14.97 15.05
N GLU A 24 -5.84 14.15 16.07
CA GLU A 24 -5.60 14.59 17.44
C GLU A 24 -4.27 15.32 17.59
N ALA A 25 -3.24 14.93 16.85
CA ALA A 25 -1.95 15.60 16.78
C ALA A 25 -2.00 16.94 16.02
N GLY A 26 -3.14 17.31 15.43
CA GLY A 26 -3.35 18.59 14.74
C GLY A 26 -3.19 18.53 13.21
N GLY A 27 -3.04 17.34 12.64
CA GLY A 27 -3.11 17.10 11.20
C GLY A 27 -4.52 17.40 10.66
N ASN A 28 -4.62 17.66 9.38
CA ASN A 28 -5.89 17.83 8.70
C ASN A 28 -6.45 16.48 8.19
N ALA A 29 -7.63 16.48 7.59
CA ALA A 29 -8.26 15.28 7.06
C ALA A 29 -7.43 14.60 5.95
N PHE A 30 -6.65 15.36 5.21
CA PHE A 30 -5.78 14.83 4.16
C PHE A 30 -4.54 14.16 4.75
N ASP A 31 -3.91 14.77 5.77
CA ASP A 31 -2.83 14.14 6.54
C ASP A 31 -3.28 12.81 7.13
N ALA A 32 -4.48 12.80 7.75
CA ALA A 32 -5.08 11.60 8.32
C ALA A 32 -5.34 10.50 7.26
N ALA A 33 -5.84 10.88 6.08
CA ALA A 33 -6.08 9.93 4.99
C ALA A 33 -4.78 9.36 4.42
N LEU A 34 -3.74 10.18 4.28
CA LEU A 34 -2.42 9.74 3.80
C LEU A 34 -1.71 8.84 4.80
N GLY A 35 -1.76 9.17 6.10
CA GLY A 35 -1.23 8.29 7.15
C GLY A 35 -1.98 6.97 7.24
N ALA A 36 -3.30 7.01 7.12
CA ALA A 36 -4.14 5.82 7.02
C ALA A 36 -3.75 4.93 5.83
N LEU A 37 -3.47 5.52 4.65
CA LEU A 37 -3.02 4.79 3.46
C LEU A 37 -1.64 4.15 3.69
N CYS A 38 -0.70 4.86 4.32
CA CYS A 38 0.60 4.30 4.70
C CYS A 38 0.43 3.11 5.65
N THR A 39 -0.39 3.27 6.69
CA THR A 39 -0.66 2.21 7.67
C THR A 39 -1.39 1.02 7.03
N ALA A 40 -2.34 1.26 6.12
CA ALA A 40 -3.04 0.20 5.39
C ALA A 40 -2.08 -0.67 4.59
N SER A 41 -1.01 -0.10 4.02
CA SER A 41 0.02 -0.85 3.30
C SER A 41 0.78 -1.85 4.19
N ILE A 42 0.68 -1.72 5.51
CA ILE A 42 1.28 -2.61 6.50
C ILE A 42 0.23 -3.48 7.18
N ALA A 43 -0.90 -2.87 7.59
CA ALA A 43 -1.96 -3.58 8.30
C ALA A 43 -2.74 -4.52 7.37
N GLU A 44 -2.90 -4.15 6.11
CA GLU A 44 -3.70 -4.88 5.13
C GLU A 44 -2.87 -5.16 3.84
N PRO A 45 -1.69 -5.82 3.94
CA PRO A 45 -0.71 -5.91 2.85
C PRO A 45 -1.19 -6.71 1.64
N LEU A 46 -2.30 -7.45 1.78
CA LEU A 46 -2.95 -8.17 0.68
C LEU A 46 -3.96 -7.31 -0.08
N LEU A 47 -4.33 -6.14 0.46
CA LEU A 47 -5.32 -5.22 -0.09
C LEU A 47 -4.70 -3.89 -0.49
N ALA A 48 -3.64 -3.47 0.18
CA ALA A 48 -2.94 -2.21 -0.07
C ALA A 48 -1.43 -2.40 -0.04
N SER A 49 -0.68 -1.66 -0.85
CA SER A 49 0.79 -1.67 -0.82
C SER A 49 1.37 -0.41 -1.43
N LEU A 50 2.64 -0.09 -1.10
CA LEU A 50 3.41 0.96 -1.79
C LEU A 50 3.62 0.65 -3.27
N GLY A 51 3.62 -0.63 -3.64
CA GLY A 51 3.68 -1.10 -5.03
C GLY A 51 2.35 -1.09 -5.77
N GLY A 52 1.29 -0.60 -5.14
CA GLY A 52 -0.05 -0.55 -5.68
C GLY A 52 -0.43 0.76 -6.36
N GLY A 53 -1.71 0.96 -6.50
CA GLY A 53 -2.32 2.17 -7.04
C GLY A 53 -3.68 2.44 -6.40
N GLY A 54 -4.25 3.62 -6.69
CA GLY A 54 -5.54 3.98 -6.13
C GLY A 54 -6.04 5.32 -6.61
N PHE A 55 -7.12 5.76 -5.97
CA PHE A 55 -7.74 7.06 -6.19
C PHE A 55 -8.01 7.73 -4.86
N MET A 56 -7.83 9.03 -4.80
CA MET A 56 -8.24 9.85 -3.66
C MET A 56 -9.18 10.95 -4.14
N LEU A 57 -10.40 10.98 -3.61
CA LEU A 57 -11.31 12.11 -3.78
C LEU A 57 -11.09 13.09 -2.63
N ALA A 58 -10.72 14.31 -2.94
CA ALA A 58 -10.43 15.37 -1.99
C ALA A 58 -11.37 16.55 -2.18
N LEU A 59 -11.89 17.08 -1.07
CA LEU A 59 -12.67 18.30 -1.02
C LEU A 59 -12.14 19.21 0.10
N ALA A 60 -11.32 20.18 -0.26
CA ALA A 60 -10.85 21.18 0.67
C ALA A 60 -11.90 22.31 0.81
N GLU A 61 -11.94 22.93 1.98
CA GLU A 61 -12.86 24.03 2.26
C GLU A 61 -12.70 25.17 1.24
N GLY A 62 -13.80 25.60 0.66
CA GLY A 62 -13.81 26.66 -0.36
C GLY A 62 -13.32 26.27 -1.75
N SER A 63 -12.96 25.00 -1.94
CA SER A 63 -12.45 24.47 -3.22
C SER A 63 -13.48 23.61 -3.93
N LYS A 64 -13.21 23.31 -5.21
CA LYS A 64 -13.95 22.27 -5.94
C LYS A 64 -13.39 20.89 -5.56
N PRO A 65 -14.22 19.83 -5.67
CA PRO A 65 -13.71 18.46 -5.56
C PRO A 65 -12.57 18.19 -6.55
N ALA A 66 -11.52 17.49 -6.09
CA ALA A 66 -10.40 17.07 -6.90
C ALA A 66 -10.21 15.55 -6.76
N VAL A 67 -9.87 14.88 -7.85
CA VAL A 67 -9.52 13.45 -7.85
C VAL A 67 -8.02 13.33 -8.13
N TYR A 68 -7.31 12.72 -7.19
CA TYR A 68 -5.94 12.27 -7.37
C TYR A 68 -5.98 10.85 -7.94
N ASP A 69 -5.61 10.71 -9.20
CA ASP A 69 -5.52 9.42 -9.90
C ASP A 69 -4.07 8.96 -9.88
N PHE A 70 -3.78 8.04 -8.97
CA PHE A 70 -2.50 7.36 -8.84
C PHE A 70 -2.64 5.85 -9.06
N PHE A 71 -3.58 5.46 -9.94
CA PHE A 71 -3.76 4.06 -10.29
C PHE A 71 -2.53 3.49 -10.99
N CYS A 72 -2.34 2.18 -10.87
CA CYS A 72 -1.25 1.48 -11.52
C CYS A 72 -1.32 1.62 -13.05
N GLN A 73 -0.18 1.84 -13.67
CA GLN A 73 -0.08 2.00 -15.12
C GLN A 73 0.57 0.78 -15.76
N THR A 74 0.10 0.42 -16.95
CA THR A 74 0.75 -0.61 -17.77
C THR A 74 2.10 -0.07 -18.26
N PRO A 75 3.19 -0.87 -18.20
CA PRO A 75 4.47 -0.50 -18.79
C PRO A 75 4.34 -0.14 -20.28
N GLY A 76 4.97 0.98 -20.70
CA GLY A 76 4.83 1.49 -22.06
C GLY A 76 5.56 0.66 -23.13
N ARG A 77 6.50 -0.21 -22.73
CA ARG A 77 7.24 -1.07 -23.66
C ARG A 77 6.63 -2.46 -23.72
N ARG A 78 6.13 -2.82 -24.90
CA ARG A 78 5.63 -4.18 -25.17
C ARG A 78 6.79 -5.13 -25.45
N ARG A 79 6.75 -6.33 -24.87
CA ARG A 79 7.64 -7.45 -25.19
C ARG A 79 6.88 -8.50 -26.02
N PRO A 80 7.59 -9.33 -26.81
CA PRO A 80 7.02 -10.51 -27.42
C PRO A 80 6.42 -11.47 -26.35
N PRO A 81 5.31 -12.16 -26.63
CA PRO A 81 4.68 -13.06 -25.66
C PRO A 81 5.61 -14.20 -25.19
N ASP A 82 6.45 -14.71 -26.07
CA ASP A 82 7.43 -15.78 -25.80
C ASP A 82 8.63 -15.33 -24.94
N GLU A 83 8.85 -14.02 -24.83
CA GLU A 83 9.85 -13.41 -23.94
C GLU A 83 9.24 -12.90 -22.63
N THR A 84 7.92 -13.09 -22.43
CA THR A 84 7.18 -12.53 -21.30
C THR A 84 6.89 -13.63 -20.28
N ASP A 85 7.49 -13.51 -19.10
CA ASP A 85 7.17 -14.34 -17.95
C ASP A 85 5.79 -13.94 -17.40
N PHE A 86 4.74 -14.60 -17.92
CA PHE A 86 3.35 -14.28 -17.62
C PHE A 86 2.52 -15.56 -17.75
N TYR A 87 2.10 -16.11 -16.61
CA TYR A 87 1.43 -17.41 -16.55
C TYR A 87 0.27 -17.43 -15.58
N PRO A 88 -0.77 -18.23 -15.84
CA PRO A 88 -1.96 -18.30 -15.01
C PRO A 88 -1.72 -19.11 -13.73
N ILE A 89 -2.38 -18.68 -12.66
CA ILE A 89 -2.63 -19.46 -11.44
C ILE A 89 -4.12 -19.40 -11.11
N MET A 90 -4.62 -20.42 -10.43
CA MET A 90 -6.00 -20.47 -9.98
C MET A 90 -6.11 -20.13 -8.51
N ALA A 91 -6.96 -19.17 -8.17
CA ALA A 91 -7.33 -18.85 -6.79
C ALA A 91 -8.73 -19.39 -6.51
N ASN A 92 -8.86 -20.21 -5.46
CA ASN A 92 -10.12 -20.85 -5.11
C ASN A 92 -10.78 -20.12 -3.93
N PHE A 93 -11.90 -19.45 -4.21
CA PHE A 93 -12.71 -18.72 -3.23
C PHE A 93 -13.81 -19.58 -2.60
N GLY A 94 -13.75 -20.89 -2.77
CA GLY A 94 -14.74 -21.85 -2.28
C GLY A 94 -15.91 -22.05 -3.24
N ALA A 95 -16.74 -21.04 -3.43
CA ALA A 95 -17.89 -21.08 -4.35
C ALA A 95 -17.51 -20.75 -5.82
N ALA A 96 -16.36 -20.15 -6.05
CA ALA A 96 -15.87 -19.75 -7.37
C ALA A 96 -14.35 -19.90 -7.43
N GLU A 97 -13.85 -20.19 -8.62
CA GLU A 97 -12.44 -20.15 -8.95
C GLU A 97 -12.17 -18.96 -9.88
N GLN A 98 -11.07 -18.28 -9.68
CA GLN A 98 -10.65 -17.17 -10.51
C GLN A 98 -9.21 -17.37 -10.97
N GLU A 99 -8.99 -17.20 -12.27
CA GLU A 99 -7.67 -17.19 -12.86
C GLU A 99 -7.01 -15.84 -12.63
N PHE A 100 -5.78 -15.86 -12.10
CA PHE A 100 -4.87 -14.73 -12.03
C PHE A 100 -3.62 -15.02 -12.84
N HIS A 101 -3.04 -13.98 -13.40
CA HIS A 101 -1.76 -14.08 -14.07
C HIS A 101 -0.66 -13.47 -13.22
N ILE A 102 0.44 -14.20 -13.04
CA ILE A 102 1.61 -13.80 -12.27
C ILE A 102 2.88 -13.89 -13.13
N GLY A 103 4.01 -13.56 -12.54
CA GLY A 103 5.31 -13.47 -13.21
C GLY A 103 5.70 -12.01 -13.50
N LEU A 104 6.90 -11.81 -14.02
CA LEU A 104 7.43 -10.46 -14.28
C LEU A 104 6.60 -9.68 -15.30
N GLY A 105 5.91 -10.39 -16.21
CA GLY A 105 5.02 -9.79 -17.19
C GLY A 105 3.71 -9.23 -16.62
N SER A 106 3.35 -9.61 -15.39
CA SER A 106 2.18 -9.06 -14.69
C SER A 106 2.47 -7.75 -13.94
N SER A 107 3.72 -7.31 -13.92
CA SER A 107 4.13 -6.10 -13.19
C SER A 107 3.50 -4.85 -13.78
N ALA A 108 2.94 -4.01 -12.90
CA ALA A 108 2.45 -2.68 -13.23
C ALA A 108 3.41 -1.61 -12.69
N VAL A 109 3.34 -0.41 -13.25
CA VAL A 109 4.04 0.77 -12.70
C VAL A 109 3.22 1.29 -11.53
N PRO A 110 3.73 1.27 -10.29
CA PRO A 110 2.97 1.69 -9.13
C PRO A 110 2.79 3.20 -9.07
N GLY A 111 1.65 3.63 -8.52
CA GLY A 111 1.31 5.04 -8.39
C GLY A 111 1.21 5.55 -6.94
N VAL A 112 1.08 4.66 -5.95
CA VAL A 112 0.79 5.04 -4.55
C VAL A 112 1.79 6.04 -3.98
N VAL A 113 3.09 5.78 -4.13
CA VAL A 113 4.13 6.68 -3.59
C VAL A 113 4.00 8.08 -4.19
N ALA A 114 3.92 8.17 -5.53
CA ALA A 114 3.72 9.46 -6.21
C ALA A 114 2.43 10.14 -5.74
N GLY A 115 1.33 9.39 -5.61
CA GLY A 115 0.04 9.90 -5.15
C GLY A 115 0.08 10.46 -3.73
N ILE A 116 0.76 9.79 -2.81
CA ILE A 116 0.93 10.27 -1.43
C ILE A 116 1.65 11.63 -1.44
N PHE A 117 2.77 11.74 -2.12
CA PHE A 117 3.56 12.97 -2.12
C PHE A 117 2.89 14.11 -2.89
N GLU A 118 2.19 13.80 -3.99
CA GLU A 118 1.40 14.80 -4.74
C GLU A 118 0.27 15.36 -3.88
N ALA A 119 -0.56 14.49 -3.30
CA ALA A 119 -1.66 14.91 -2.45
C ALA A 119 -1.18 15.63 -1.18
N HIS A 120 -0.07 15.19 -0.59
CA HIS A 120 0.54 15.85 0.55
C HIS A 120 1.05 17.25 0.20
N ARG A 121 1.75 17.41 -0.93
CA ARG A 121 2.25 18.70 -1.39
C ARG A 121 1.12 19.73 -1.54
N ASP A 122 -0.03 19.28 -2.07
CA ASP A 122 -1.15 20.17 -2.38
C ASP A 122 -2.06 20.45 -1.17
N LEU A 123 -2.21 19.49 -0.27
CA LEU A 123 -3.26 19.49 0.76
C LEU A 123 -2.73 19.24 2.18
N GLY A 124 -1.54 18.66 2.32
CA GLY A 124 -0.95 18.30 3.62
C GLY A 124 -0.53 19.53 4.42
N ARG A 125 -0.49 19.36 5.75
CA ARG A 125 -0.02 20.37 6.71
C ARG A 125 1.01 19.82 7.69
N MET A 126 0.88 18.52 8.00
CA MET A 126 1.79 17.82 8.91
C MET A 126 3.03 17.36 8.14
N PRO A 127 4.24 17.34 8.75
CA PRO A 127 5.42 16.78 8.12
C PRO A 127 5.19 15.31 7.68
N VAL A 128 5.69 14.96 6.49
CA VAL A 128 5.55 13.58 5.94
C VAL A 128 6.09 12.53 6.91
N ALA A 129 7.19 12.84 7.60
CA ALA A 129 7.77 11.93 8.57
C ALA A 129 6.81 11.58 9.73
N GLU A 130 6.02 12.55 10.20
CA GLU A 130 5.01 12.32 11.23
C GLU A 130 3.82 11.51 10.69
N ILE A 131 3.42 11.75 9.44
CA ILE A 131 2.34 10.99 8.77
C ILE A 131 2.73 9.52 8.57
N MET A 132 4.00 9.23 8.27
CA MET A 132 4.51 7.89 8.02
C MET A 132 4.92 7.13 9.29
N ALA A 133 5.15 7.83 10.40
CA ALA A 133 5.64 7.23 11.65
C ALA A 133 4.79 6.05 12.16
N PRO A 134 3.45 6.08 12.15
CA PRO A 134 2.63 4.94 12.59
C PRO A 134 2.85 3.70 11.72
N ALA A 135 2.98 3.86 10.41
CA ALA A 135 3.26 2.75 9.49
C ALA A 135 4.64 2.14 9.73
N ILE A 136 5.66 2.96 10.01
CA ILE A 136 7.02 2.52 10.34
C ILE A 136 7.02 1.70 11.63
N GLU A 137 6.34 2.18 12.67
CA GLU A 137 6.23 1.49 13.95
C GLU A 137 5.50 0.16 13.79
N LEU A 138 4.38 0.16 13.09
CA LEU A 138 3.57 -1.05 12.85
C LEU A 138 4.34 -2.09 12.02
N ALA A 139 5.11 -1.66 11.02
CA ALA A 139 5.93 -2.56 10.21
C ALA A 139 7.02 -3.28 11.03
N ARG A 140 7.53 -2.63 12.08
CA ARG A 140 8.53 -3.18 13.00
C ARG A 140 7.90 -4.05 14.10
N SER A 141 6.85 -3.56 14.75
CA SER A 141 6.16 -4.29 15.82
C SER A 141 5.41 -5.49 15.27
N GLY A 142 4.84 -5.37 14.08
CA GLY A 142 4.06 -6.39 13.39
C GLY A 142 2.56 -6.22 13.58
N VAL A 143 1.84 -6.91 12.71
CA VAL A 143 0.37 -7.01 12.69
C VAL A 143 -0.02 -8.44 13.02
N GLN A 144 -0.98 -8.61 13.92
CA GLN A 144 -1.51 -9.94 14.19
C GLN A 144 -2.37 -10.40 13.01
N VAL A 145 -2.06 -11.57 12.47
CA VAL A 145 -2.84 -12.20 11.41
C VAL A 145 -4.17 -12.66 11.99
N ASP A 146 -5.25 -12.02 11.57
CA ASP A 146 -6.60 -12.41 11.93
C ASP A 146 -7.17 -13.50 10.99
N ALA A 147 -8.41 -13.92 11.23
CA ALA A 147 -9.08 -14.93 10.42
C ALA A 147 -9.24 -14.52 8.96
N PHE A 148 -9.49 -13.22 8.68
CA PHE A 148 -9.64 -12.71 7.31
C PHE A 148 -8.30 -12.71 6.57
N HIS A 149 -7.24 -12.19 7.19
CA HIS A 149 -5.89 -12.23 6.62
C HIS A 149 -5.45 -13.66 6.34
N HIS A 150 -5.65 -14.58 7.31
CA HIS A 150 -5.32 -15.98 7.12
C HIS A 150 -6.09 -16.61 5.95
N TYR A 151 -7.39 -16.32 5.84
CA TYR A 151 -8.22 -16.78 4.74
C TYR A 151 -7.70 -16.30 3.37
N VAL A 152 -7.35 -15.01 3.24
CA VAL A 152 -6.84 -14.44 1.99
C VAL A 152 -5.45 -15.00 1.66
N ILE A 153 -4.55 -15.17 2.65
CA ILE A 153 -3.23 -15.79 2.45
C ILE A 153 -3.39 -17.20 1.88
N ARG A 154 -4.34 -17.98 2.37
CA ARG A 154 -4.61 -19.33 1.87
C ARG A 154 -5.11 -19.34 0.43
N ILE A 155 -6.03 -18.43 0.07
CA ILE A 155 -6.53 -18.31 -1.29
C ILE A 155 -5.41 -17.90 -2.25
N LEU A 156 -4.58 -16.96 -1.84
CA LEU A 156 -3.49 -16.42 -2.63
C LEU A 156 -2.16 -17.17 -2.44
N GLN A 157 -2.18 -18.34 -1.80
CA GLN A 157 -0.99 -19.17 -1.59
C GLN A 157 -0.12 -19.32 -2.86
N PRO A 158 -0.67 -19.58 -4.06
CA PRO A 158 0.15 -19.70 -5.26
C PRO A 158 0.96 -18.42 -5.57
N ILE A 159 0.45 -17.24 -5.19
CA ILE A 159 1.14 -15.96 -5.34
C ILE A 159 2.19 -15.80 -4.23
N MET A 160 1.82 -16.07 -2.98
CA MET A 160 2.71 -15.91 -1.82
C MET A 160 3.92 -16.84 -1.88
N THR A 161 3.81 -17.97 -2.58
CA THR A 161 4.89 -18.96 -2.74
C THR A 161 5.57 -18.92 -4.11
N ALA A 162 5.21 -17.95 -4.97
CA ALA A 162 5.73 -17.88 -6.33
C ALA A 162 7.25 -17.56 -6.39
N THR A 163 7.75 -16.78 -5.43
CA THR A 163 9.17 -16.46 -5.32
C THR A 163 9.68 -16.68 -3.89
N PRO A 164 10.97 -16.96 -3.71
CA PRO A 164 11.56 -17.07 -2.38
C PRO A 164 11.36 -15.83 -1.51
N GLU A 165 11.45 -14.64 -2.11
CA GLU A 165 11.29 -13.35 -1.42
C GLU A 165 9.85 -13.16 -0.93
N SER A 166 8.87 -13.48 -1.76
CA SER A 166 7.45 -13.43 -1.38
C SER A 166 7.16 -14.43 -0.26
N PHE A 167 7.67 -15.67 -0.40
CA PHE A 167 7.49 -16.68 0.63
C PHE A 167 8.13 -16.26 1.96
N ALA A 168 9.35 -15.74 1.94
CA ALA A 168 10.07 -15.31 3.16
C ALA A 168 9.32 -14.23 3.95
N LEU A 169 8.56 -13.34 3.26
CA LEU A 169 7.75 -12.33 3.92
C LEU A 169 6.57 -12.94 4.69
N TYR A 170 5.99 -14.00 4.12
CA TYR A 170 4.78 -14.64 4.67
C TYR A 170 5.07 -15.99 5.33
N GLU A 171 6.33 -16.34 5.56
CA GLU A 171 6.70 -17.56 6.26
C GLU A 171 6.32 -17.48 7.74
N SER A 172 5.76 -18.57 8.26
CA SER A 172 5.40 -18.68 9.68
C SER A 172 6.65 -18.66 10.56
N PRO A 173 6.76 -17.75 11.52
CA PRO A 173 7.86 -17.76 12.48
C PRO A 173 7.84 -18.98 13.40
N GLY A 174 6.69 -19.61 13.59
CA GLY A 174 6.50 -20.78 14.44
C GLY A 174 6.63 -22.12 13.69
N GLN A 175 6.48 -22.12 12.37
CA GLN A 175 6.48 -23.34 11.54
C GLN A 175 7.24 -23.13 10.23
N PRO A 176 8.58 -23.22 10.24
CA PRO A 176 9.39 -23.04 9.04
C PRO A 176 8.91 -23.88 7.85
N GLY A 177 8.91 -23.30 6.67
CA GLY A 177 8.43 -23.92 5.43
C GLY A 177 6.91 -23.86 5.24
N LYS A 178 6.17 -23.18 6.13
CA LYS A 178 4.73 -22.94 5.98
C LYS A 178 4.42 -21.44 5.95
N LEU A 179 3.30 -21.09 5.33
CA LEU A 179 2.80 -19.73 5.40
C LEU A 179 2.25 -19.41 6.80
N ILE A 180 2.35 -18.14 7.15
CA ILE A 180 1.88 -17.58 8.42
C ILE A 180 0.40 -17.87 8.64
N SER A 181 0.03 -18.14 9.90
CA SER A 181 -1.31 -18.56 10.30
C SER A 181 -1.97 -17.53 11.21
N GLU A 182 -3.28 -17.69 11.41
CA GLU A 182 -4.06 -16.88 12.35
C GLU A 182 -3.41 -16.88 13.75
N GLY A 183 -3.35 -15.70 14.35
CA GLY A 183 -2.75 -15.47 15.67
C GLY A 183 -1.25 -15.18 15.64
N GLU A 184 -0.54 -15.48 14.56
CA GLU A 184 0.87 -15.16 14.42
C GLU A 184 1.08 -13.68 14.04
N MET A 185 2.31 -13.18 14.24
CA MET A 185 2.68 -11.78 13.98
C MET A 185 3.41 -11.64 12.65
N LEU A 186 2.79 -10.96 11.69
CA LEU A 186 3.42 -10.57 10.43
C LEU A 186 4.24 -9.30 10.65
N ARG A 187 5.55 -9.36 10.41
CA ARG A 187 6.48 -8.23 10.49
C ARG A 187 7.12 -7.96 9.15
N ASN A 188 7.28 -6.69 8.83
CA ASN A 188 7.93 -6.28 7.58
C ASN A 188 8.95 -5.16 7.83
N PRO A 189 10.11 -5.48 8.41
CA PRO A 189 11.15 -4.47 8.70
C PRO A 189 11.70 -3.81 7.42
N ALA A 190 11.64 -4.49 6.28
CA ALA A 190 12.04 -3.90 5.00
C ALA A 190 11.08 -2.76 4.58
N ALA A 191 9.78 -2.92 4.81
CA ALA A 191 8.82 -1.85 4.57
C ALA A 191 9.04 -0.67 5.53
N ALA A 192 9.40 -0.91 6.80
CA ALA A 192 9.78 0.16 7.72
C ALA A 192 10.93 0.99 7.16
N GLY A 193 12.01 0.35 6.70
CA GLY A 193 13.14 1.02 6.06
C GLY A 193 12.76 1.79 4.79
N ALA A 194 11.83 1.27 3.98
CA ALA A 194 11.33 1.97 2.81
C ALA A 194 10.55 3.24 3.19
N PHE A 195 9.68 3.18 4.20
CA PHE A 195 8.96 4.35 4.70
C PHE A 195 9.91 5.39 5.33
N GLU A 196 10.96 4.96 6.03
CA GLU A 196 11.98 5.86 6.58
C GLU A 196 12.73 6.60 5.46
N ALA A 197 13.14 5.87 4.42
CA ALA A 197 13.78 6.48 3.27
C ALA A 197 12.86 7.48 2.54
N LEU A 198 11.57 7.16 2.40
CA LEU A 198 10.57 8.08 1.86
C LEU A 198 10.37 9.31 2.74
N ALA A 199 10.32 9.15 4.06
CA ALA A 199 10.16 10.24 5.00
C ALA A 199 11.36 11.20 5.00
N GLU A 200 12.57 10.68 4.82
CA GLU A 200 13.82 11.46 4.84
C GLU A 200 14.15 12.09 3.49
N HIS A 201 13.96 11.35 2.39
CA HIS A 201 14.46 11.73 1.07
C HIS A 201 13.35 12.04 0.06
N GLY A 202 12.09 11.89 0.44
CA GLY A 202 10.96 12.07 -0.49
C GLY A 202 10.73 10.87 -1.43
N PRO A 203 9.99 11.06 -2.54
CA PRO A 203 9.60 9.97 -3.42
C PRO A 203 10.74 9.44 -4.32
N ASP A 204 11.78 10.23 -4.56
CA ASP A 204 12.82 9.94 -5.55
C ASP A 204 13.60 8.64 -5.31
N PRO A 205 14.03 8.30 -4.08
CA PRO A 205 14.76 7.06 -3.84
C PRO A 205 13.99 5.80 -4.21
N VAL A 206 12.68 5.80 -4.00
CA VAL A 206 11.82 4.65 -4.29
C VAL A 206 11.35 4.64 -5.74
N SER A 207 10.96 5.80 -6.26
CA SER A 207 10.40 5.92 -7.61
C SER A 207 11.45 5.81 -8.71
N TYR A 208 12.68 6.28 -8.47
CA TYR A 208 13.73 6.36 -9.49
C TYR A 208 14.90 5.39 -9.28
N THR A 209 15.19 4.97 -8.07
CA THR A 209 16.35 4.13 -7.76
C THR A 209 16.01 2.63 -7.75
N HIS A 210 14.83 2.26 -7.29
CA HIS A 210 14.40 0.87 -7.15
C HIS A 210 13.34 0.45 -8.18
N LEU A 211 12.64 1.40 -8.77
CA LEU A 211 11.62 1.17 -9.79
C LEU A 211 12.05 1.84 -11.11
N THR A 212 13.29 1.65 -11.55
CA THR A 212 13.76 2.13 -12.87
C THR A 212 13.04 1.39 -13.99
N LEU A 213 11.74 1.63 -14.09
CA LEU A 213 10.99 1.38 -15.30
C LEU A 213 11.06 2.67 -16.14
N PRO A 214 11.50 2.62 -17.40
CA PRO A 214 11.82 3.80 -18.21
C PRO A 214 10.61 4.65 -18.65
N THR A 215 9.52 4.66 -17.86
CA THR A 215 8.24 5.25 -18.29
C THR A 215 7.48 6.02 -17.21
N ILE A 216 8.09 6.41 -16.10
CA ILE A 216 7.46 7.40 -15.24
C ILE A 216 7.80 8.80 -15.76
N THR A 217 7.28 9.13 -16.91
CA THR A 217 7.14 10.52 -17.36
C THR A 217 5.67 10.86 -17.29
N SER A 218 5.36 11.76 -16.41
CA SER A 218 4.06 12.41 -16.18
C SER A 218 3.21 11.80 -15.07
N GLY A 219 3.40 12.33 -13.98
CA GLY A 219 2.57 12.86 -12.94
C GLY A 219 1.15 12.35 -12.77
N CYS A 220 0.78 12.19 -11.50
CA CYS A 220 -0.61 12.26 -11.08
C CYS A 220 -1.34 13.34 -11.88
N ARG A 221 -2.37 12.97 -12.61
CA ARG A 221 -3.25 13.93 -13.26
C ARG A 221 -4.36 14.27 -12.28
N CYS A 222 -4.27 15.43 -11.64
CA CYS A 222 -5.45 16.03 -11.04
C CYS A 222 -6.42 16.40 -12.17
N ARG A 223 -7.50 15.65 -12.32
CA ARG A 223 -8.62 16.07 -13.16
C ARG A 223 -9.59 16.83 -12.26
N GLY A 224 -9.54 18.16 -12.35
CA GLY A 224 -10.64 19.00 -11.87
C GLY A 224 -11.88 18.73 -12.73
N ALA A 225 -13.00 18.46 -12.08
CA ALA A 225 -14.31 18.42 -12.72
C ALA A 225 -14.87 19.83 -12.89
#